data_df1f5ce20076fc44f68d2ac97211aaa5
#
_entry.id   df1f5ce20076fc44f68d2ac97211aaa5
#
_cell.length_a   1.000
_cell.length_b   1.000
_cell.length_c   1.000
_cell.angle_alpha   90.00
_cell.angle_beta   90.00
_cell.angle_gamma   90.00
#
_symmetry.space_group_name_H-M   'P 1'
#
loop_
_entity.id
_entity.type
_entity.pdbx_description
1 polymer ?
#
loop_
_entity_poly.entity_id
_entity_poly.type
_entity_poly.pdbx_seq_one_letter_code
_entity_poly.pdbx_strand_id
1 'polypeptide(L)'
;MTNPDPTAQQLTAHALLLGDRINTAGFEGQVLASAPLAVRVGANGLAVLFRYGVAVFIGLSADEEAEFLESLRVRTFGKIKPAEEEWAKIQVAKEAEEPIPVGGPVLVREFSLERLLVVSDALAKSVVLGRDEREVTNVFDTIEPFARELATLGKTSRNRTDLLKLMGNALLVQHRVSGRVAVGEKPDVLWDRPDLERLYARLEDEYELSERVETLNRKLAVIADTATTLADIVDTKRSLRLEIIVVFLIAFEIVIAFYEIYARNGH
;
A
#
# COMPACT_ATOMS: atom_id res chain seq x y z
N MET A 1 -35.93 13.42 4.42
CA MET A 1 -35.48 12.29 5.28
C MET A 1 -36.49 11.17 5.08
N THR A 2 -36.26 10.30 4.12
CA THR A 2 -37.10 9.12 3.88
C THR A 2 -36.67 8.04 4.85
N ASN A 3 -37.63 7.58 5.65
CA ASN A 3 -37.47 6.48 6.60
C ASN A 3 -37.05 5.21 5.82
N PRO A 4 -36.00 4.45 6.17
CA PRO A 4 -35.63 3.24 5.47
C PRO A 4 -36.79 2.24 5.51
N ASP A 5 -37.10 1.66 4.34
CA ASP A 5 -38.11 0.61 4.22
C ASP A 5 -37.70 -0.61 5.08
N PRO A 6 -38.51 -1.01 6.09
CA PRO A 6 -38.17 -2.10 6.99
C PRO A 6 -38.14 -3.49 6.32
N THR A 7 -38.49 -3.59 5.03
CA THR A 7 -38.44 -4.83 4.25
C THR A 7 -37.18 -4.94 3.38
N ALA A 8 -36.29 -3.94 3.38
CA ALA A 8 -35.07 -3.98 2.58
C ALA A 8 -34.13 -5.06 3.12
N GLN A 9 -33.87 -6.10 2.30
CA GLN A 9 -32.83 -7.08 2.60
C GLN A 9 -31.49 -6.35 2.67
N GLN A 10 -30.80 -6.51 3.79
CA GLN A 10 -29.51 -5.87 4.07
C GLN A 10 -28.47 -6.94 4.42
N LEU A 11 -27.26 -6.80 3.87
CA LEU A 11 -26.08 -7.57 4.23
C LEU A 11 -25.00 -6.64 4.76
N THR A 12 -24.13 -7.16 5.63
CA THR A 12 -22.92 -6.47 6.04
C THR A 12 -21.75 -7.09 5.30
N ALA A 13 -20.88 -6.26 4.75
CA ALA A 13 -19.59 -6.64 4.20
C ALA A 13 -18.49 -6.16 5.13
N HIS A 14 -17.51 -7.02 5.38
CA HIS A 14 -16.32 -6.74 6.18
C HIS A 14 -15.08 -7.13 5.38
N ALA A 15 -14.25 -6.17 5.00
CA ALA A 15 -12.99 -6.38 4.31
C ALA A 15 -11.83 -6.29 5.30
N LEU A 16 -10.94 -7.26 5.27
CA LEU A 16 -9.78 -7.38 6.16
C LEU A 16 -8.50 -7.61 5.38
N LEU A 17 -7.48 -6.85 5.67
CA LEU A 17 -6.13 -7.11 5.19
C LEU A 17 -5.41 -8.06 6.15
N LEU A 18 -5.23 -9.30 5.73
CA LEU A 18 -4.70 -10.39 6.55
C LEU A 18 -3.18 -10.55 6.42
N GLY A 19 -2.61 -10.18 5.30
CA GLY A 19 -1.20 -10.37 5.00
C GLY A 19 -0.76 -9.71 3.70
N ASP A 20 0.47 -9.99 3.28
CA ASP A 20 0.98 -9.52 1.98
C ASP A 20 0.41 -10.35 0.82
N ARG A 21 0.04 -11.60 1.09
CA ARG A 21 -0.52 -12.52 0.09
C ARG A 21 -1.35 -13.62 0.74
N ILE A 22 -2.44 -14.03 0.06
CA ILE A 22 -3.22 -15.22 0.37
C ILE A 22 -3.01 -16.25 -0.76
N ASN A 23 -2.67 -17.49 -0.40
CA ASN A 23 -2.64 -18.61 -1.36
C ASN A 23 -4.05 -19.14 -1.57
N THR A 24 -4.64 -18.80 -2.72
CA THR A 24 -5.98 -19.22 -3.11
C THR A 24 -6.01 -20.56 -3.86
N ALA A 25 -4.85 -21.13 -4.20
CA ALA A 25 -4.78 -22.40 -4.92
C ALA A 25 -5.20 -23.59 -4.04
N GLY A 26 -5.92 -24.54 -4.61
CA GLY A 26 -6.35 -25.77 -3.92
C GLY A 26 -7.20 -25.46 -2.67
N PHE A 27 -8.07 -24.45 -2.73
CA PHE A 27 -9.00 -24.15 -1.65
C PHE A 27 -10.13 -25.19 -1.65
N GLU A 28 -10.35 -25.81 -0.49
CA GLU A 28 -11.42 -26.79 -0.31
C GLU A 28 -12.69 -26.06 0.14
N GLY A 29 -13.84 -26.37 -0.50
CA GLY A 29 -15.13 -25.75 -0.20
C GLY A 29 -15.98 -25.53 -1.44
N GLN A 30 -17.15 -24.94 -1.26
CA GLN A 30 -18.05 -24.60 -2.35
C GLN A 30 -17.56 -23.32 -3.05
N VAL A 31 -16.71 -23.50 -4.07
CA VAL A 31 -16.18 -22.37 -4.88
C VAL A 31 -17.28 -21.87 -5.82
N LEU A 32 -17.54 -20.56 -5.79
CA LEU A 32 -18.52 -19.87 -6.63
C LEU A 32 -17.85 -19.10 -7.76
N ALA A 33 -16.63 -18.57 -7.54
CA ALA A 33 -15.80 -17.92 -8.54
C ALA A 33 -14.31 -18.18 -8.23
N SER A 34 -13.45 -18.14 -9.26
CA SER A 34 -12.02 -18.46 -9.13
C SER A 34 -11.09 -17.24 -9.17
N ALA A 35 -11.55 -16.12 -9.73
CA ALA A 35 -10.78 -14.88 -9.83
C ALA A 35 -11.71 -13.65 -9.71
N PRO A 36 -11.79 -13.02 -8.50
CA PRO A 36 -11.22 -13.47 -7.22
C PRO A 36 -11.84 -14.78 -6.72
N LEU A 37 -11.13 -15.49 -5.82
CA LEU A 37 -11.69 -16.72 -5.27
C LEU A 37 -12.85 -16.37 -4.33
N ALA A 38 -14.06 -16.79 -4.72
CA ALA A 38 -15.26 -16.63 -3.92
C ALA A 38 -15.77 -17.99 -3.44
N VAL A 39 -15.99 -18.13 -2.16
CA VAL A 39 -16.45 -19.37 -1.52
C VAL A 39 -17.67 -19.11 -0.66
N ARG A 40 -18.60 -20.07 -0.67
CA ARG A 40 -19.74 -20.04 0.22
C ARG A 40 -19.31 -20.46 1.65
N VAL A 41 -19.76 -19.71 2.63
CA VAL A 41 -19.53 -19.98 4.04
C VAL A 41 -20.89 -20.07 4.73
N GLY A 42 -21.10 -21.13 5.52
CA GLY A 42 -22.40 -21.38 6.16
C GLY A 42 -23.52 -21.51 5.14
N ALA A 43 -24.73 -21.08 5.52
CA ALA A 43 -25.92 -21.21 4.68
C ALA A 43 -25.97 -20.14 3.56
N ASN A 44 -25.66 -18.89 3.89
CA ASN A 44 -25.84 -17.74 3.01
C ASN A 44 -24.63 -16.78 2.94
N GLY A 45 -23.58 -17.06 3.69
CA GLY A 45 -22.38 -16.22 3.73
C GLY A 45 -21.49 -16.40 2.51
N LEU A 46 -20.75 -15.35 2.16
CA LEU A 46 -19.78 -15.32 1.07
C LEU A 46 -18.45 -14.81 1.58
N ALA A 47 -17.38 -15.57 1.35
CA ALA A 47 -15.99 -15.10 1.53
C ALA A 47 -15.33 -14.89 0.17
N VAL A 48 -14.80 -13.70 -0.08
CA VAL A 48 -14.07 -13.36 -1.31
C VAL A 48 -12.62 -13.11 -0.95
N LEU A 49 -11.71 -13.89 -1.55
CA LEU A 49 -10.29 -13.87 -1.25
C LEU A 49 -9.49 -13.29 -2.41
N PHE A 50 -8.71 -12.27 -2.09
CA PHE A 50 -7.82 -11.61 -3.04
C PHE A 50 -6.37 -12.04 -2.79
N ARG A 51 -5.66 -12.39 -3.86
CA ARG A 51 -4.27 -12.87 -3.78
C ARG A 51 -3.32 -11.88 -3.11
N TYR A 52 -3.62 -10.58 -3.17
CA TYR A 52 -2.84 -9.52 -2.53
C TYR A 52 -3.12 -9.34 -1.03
N GLY A 53 -3.71 -10.36 -0.39
CA GLY A 53 -3.75 -10.48 1.06
C GLY A 53 -5.05 -10.02 1.72
N VAL A 54 -6.09 -9.68 0.96
CA VAL A 54 -7.38 -9.24 1.48
C VAL A 54 -8.41 -10.37 1.43
N ALA A 55 -9.21 -10.47 2.49
CA ALA A 55 -10.44 -11.25 2.53
C ALA A 55 -11.63 -10.31 2.76
N VAL A 56 -12.72 -10.52 2.02
CA VAL A 56 -13.98 -9.80 2.21
C VAL A 56 -15.07 -10.79 2.57
N PHE A 57 -15.71 -10.58 3.70
CA PHE A 57 -16.80 -11.40 4.23
C PHE A 57 -18.12 -10.67 4.04
N ILE A 58 -19.11 -11.35 3.48
CA ILE A 58 -20.45 -10.77 3.26
C ILE A 58 -21.49 -11.69 3.85
N GLY A 59 -22.28 -11.14 4.79
CA GLY A 59 -23.39 -11.85 5.43
C GLY A 59 -22.97 -13.00 6.34
N LEU A 60 -21.75 -12.99 6.87
CA LEU A 60 -21.28 -13.93 7.89
C LEU A 60 -21.61 -13.40 9.29
N SER A 61 -21.83 -14.33 10.21
CA SER A 61 -21.80 -14.03 11.64
C SER A 61 -20.35 -13.89 12.13
N ALA A 62 -20.15 -13.28 13.30
CA ALA A 62 -18.82 -13.13 13.89
C ALA A 62 -18.10 -14.48 14.13
N ASP A 63 -18.86 -15.52 14.51
CA ASP A 63 -18.31 -16.86 14.76
C ASP A 63 -17.88 -17.53 13.44
N GLU A 64 -18.69 -17.45 12.38
CA GLU A 64 -18.36 -17.98 11.05
C GLU A 64 -17.13 -17.28 10.48
N GLU A 65 -17.03 -15.96 10.66
CA GLU A 65 -15.88 -15.18 10.23
C GLU A 65 -14.61 -15.61 10.98
N ALA A 66 -14.69 -15.74 12.32
CA ALA A 66 -13.55 -16.15 13.13
C ALA A 66 -13.05 -17.56 12.77
N GLU A 67 -13.96 -18.52 12.54
CA GLU A 67 -13.61 -19.87 12.11
C GLU A 67 -12.94 -19.87 10.73
N PHE A 68 -13.50 -19.10 9.79
CA PHE A 68 -12.93 -18.99 8.45
C PHE A 68 -11.54 -18.31 8.46
N LEU A 69 -11.37 -17.25 9.25
CA LEU A 69 -10.08 -16.59 9.44
C LEU A 69 -9.01 -17.53 9.99
N GLU A 70 -9.38 -18.40 10.94
CA GLU A 70 -8.43 -19.39 11.46
C GLU A 70 -7.99 -20.37 10.36
N SER A 71 -8.89 -20.79 9.47
CA SER A 71 -8.57 -21.64 8.32
C SER A 71 -7.60 -20.96 7.33
N LEU A 72 -7.64 -19.63 7.22
CA LEU A 72 -6.77 -18.85 6.35
C LEU A 72 -5.35 -18.66 6.90
N ARG A 73 -5.10 -18.91 8.18
CA ARG A 73 -3.78 -18.65 8.81
C ARG A 73 -2.63 -19.37 8.11
N VAL A 74 -2.85 -20.61 7.70
CA VAL A 74 -1.84 -21.42 7.01
C VAL A 74 -1.63 -21.00 5.56
N ARG A 75 -2.57 -20.25 4.99
CA ARG A 75 -2.57 -19.78 3.60
C ARG A 75 -2.14 -18.32 3.45
N THR A 76 -2.01 -17.60 4.56
CA THR A 76 -1.67 -16.17 4.58
C THR A 76 -0.19 -15.97 4.86
N PHE A 77 0.49 -15.21 4.01
CA PHE A 77 1.90 -14.87 4.12
C PHE A 77 2.08 -13.39 4.45
N GLY A 78 3.06 -13.10 5.31
CA GLY A 78 3.28 -11.76 5.84
C GLY A 78 2.23 -11.41 6.89
N LYS A 79 2.65 -10.92 8.06
CA LYS A 79 1.72 -10.43 9.10
C LYS A 79 1.66 -8.92 9.04
N ILE A 80 0.45 -8.38 8.90
CA ILE A 80 0.18 -6.95 8.92
C ILE A 80 -0.31 -6.59 10.32
N LYS A 81 0.35 -5.62 10.94
CA LYS A 81 -0.07 -4.98 12.19
C LYS A 81 0.17 -3.47 12.06
N PRO A 82 -0.80 -2.62 12.35
CA PRO A 82 -2.19 -2.92 12.71
C PRO A 82 -2.98 -3.51 11.53
N ALA A 83 -4.07 -4.21 11.83
CA ALA A 83 -4.99 -4.70 10.81
C ALA A 83 -5.70 -3.51 10.15
N GLU A 84 -5.80 -3.55 8.82
CA GLU A 84 -6.65 -2.64 8.07
C GLU A 84 -7.97 -3.32 7.83
N GLU A 85 -9.05 -2.63 8.09
CA GLU A 85 -10.40 -3.14 7.87
C GLU A 85 -11.33 -2.06 7.32
N GLU A 86 -12.34 -2.50 6.57
CA GLU A 86 -13.38 -1.64 6.01
C GLU A 86 -14.73 -2.33 6.16
N TRP A 87 -15.73 -1.59 6.60
CA TRP A 87 -17.09 -2.09 6.78
C TRP A 87 -18.06 -1.39 5.85
N ALA A 88 -18.92 -2.14 5.19
CA ALA A 88 -19.98 -1.59 4.38
C ALA A 88 -21.31 -2.31 4.63
N LYS A 89 -22.41 -1.57 4.54
CA LYS A 89 -23.74 -2.14 4.48
C LYS A 89 -24.18 -2.21 3.03
N ILE A 90 -24.67 -3.36 2.59
CA ILE A 90 -25.17 -3.56 1.24
C ILE A 90 -26.68 -3.75 1.36
N GLN A 91 -27.43 -2.97 0.60
CA GLN A 91 -28.90 -2.95 0.66
C GLN A 91 -29.52 -3.08 -0.72
N VAL A 92 -30.58 -3.87 -0.84
CA VAL A 92 -31.35 -3.94 -2.10
C VAL A 92 -32.24 -2.73 -2.21
N ALA A 93 -32.16 -2.01 -3.32
CA ALA A 93 -33.03 -0.90 -3.68
C ALA A 93 -33.49 -1.03 -5.13
N LYS A 94 -34.80 -0.89 -5.36
CA LYS A 94 -35.40 -1.00 -6.71
C LYS A 94 -34.94 0.12 -7.65
N GLU A 95 -34.60 1.29 -7.11
CA GLU A 95 -34.14 2.49 -7.82
C GLU A 95 -32.64 2.75 -7.54
N ALA A 96 -31.80 1.72 -7.73
CA ALA A 96 -30.37 1.79 -7.45
C ALA A 96 -29.56 2.63 -8.47
N GLU A 97 -30.11 3.71 -8.98
CA GLU A 97 -29.42 4.67 -9.88
C GLU A 97 -29.00 5.97 -9.17
N GLU A 98 -29.43 6.20 -7.94
CA GLU A 98 -29.05 7.40 -7.20
C GLU A 98 -27.64 7.29 -6.61
N PRO A 99 -26.90 8.41 -6.48
CA PRO A 99 -25.56 8.41 -5.88
C PRO A 99 -25.65 7.86 -4.45
N ILE A 100 -24.68 7.00 -4.10
CA ILE A 100 -24.54 6.44 -2.75
C ILE A 100 -24.26 7.62 -1.81
N PRO A 101 -25.07 7.83 -0.75
CA PRO A 101 -24.78 8.88 0.21
C PRO A 101 -23.42 8.59 0.86
N VAL A 102 -22.58 9.59 0.98
CA VAL A 102 -21.25 9.44 1.64
C VAL A 102 -21.41 8.76 3.01
N GLY A 103 -20.75 7.63 3.20
CA GLY A 103 -20.90 6.79 4.40
C GLY A 103 -22.24 6.06 4.50
N GLY A 104 -23.08 6.05 3.47
CA GLY A 104 -24.36 5.34 3.39
C GLY A 104 -24.19 3.88 2.95
N PRO A 105 -25.34 3.13 2.88
CA PRO A 105 -25.29 1.76 2.40
C PRO A 105 -24.99 1.73 0.88
N VAL A 106 -24.26 0.71 0.45
CA VAL A 106 -24.08 0.38 -0.96
C VAL A 106 -25.41 -0.15 -1.51
N LEU A 107 -26.04 0.60 -2.41
CA LEU A 107 -27.31 0.22 -3.01
C LEU A 107 -27.06 -0.68 -4.22
N VAL A 108 -27.68 -1.86 -4.23
CA VAL A 108 -27.66 -2.81 -5.33
C VAL A 108 -29.08 -3.21 -5.74
N ARG A 109 -29.29 -3.60 -7.00
CA ARG A 109 -30.63 -4.03 -7.46
C ARG A 109 -31.04 -5.38 -6.87
N GLU A 110 -30.07 -6.27 -6.65
CA GLU A 110 -30.23 -7.61 -6.12
C GLU A 110 -28.88 -8.13 -5.58
N PHE A 111 -28.89 -9.14 -4.73
CA PHE A 111 -27.67 -9.80 -4.22
C PHE A 111 -27.20 -10.90 -5.19
N SER A 112 -26.87 -10.54 -6.44
CA SER A 112 -26.20 -11.49 -7.33
C SER A 112 -24.72 -11.62 -6.99
N LEU A 113 -24.12 -12.79 -7.29
CA LEU A 113 -22.71 -13.04 -7.04
C LEU A 113 -21.83 -11.95 -7.67
N GLU A 114 -22.09 -11.60 -8.92
CA GLU A 114 -21.31 -10.64 -9.69
C GLU A 114 -21.33 -9.25 -9.04
N ARG A 115 -22.49 -8.78 -8.53
CA ARG A 115 -22.60 -7.51 -7.80
C ARG A 115 -21.81 -7.54 -6.50
N LEU A 116 -21.91 -8.65 -5.76
CA LEU A 116 -21.17 -8.82 -4.52
C LEU A 116 -19.65 -8.89 -4.77
N LEU A 117 -19.20 -9.46 -5.90
CA LEU A 117 -17.79 -9.45 -6.31
C LEU A 117 -17.31 -8.03 -6.62
N VAL A 118 -18.12 -7.19 -7.32
CA VAL A 118 -17.79 -5.79 -7.59
C VAL A 118 -17.65 -4.99 -6.29
N VAL A 119 -18.59 -5.15 -5.35
CA VAL A 119 -18.51 -4.51 -4.02
C VAL A 119 -17.28 -4.99 -3.25
N SER A 120 -17.01 -6.29 -3.28
CA SER A 120 -15.84 -6.86 -2.62
C SER A 120 -14.53 -6.32 -3.18
N ASP A 121 -14.44 -6.12 -4.50
CA ASP A 121 -13.25 -5.57 -5.15
C ASP A 121 -12.98 -4.13 -4.70
N ALA A 122 -14.02 -3.29 -4.68
CA ALA A 122 -13.88 -1.89 -4.23
C ALA A 122 -13.46 -1.81 -2.75
N LEU A 123 -14.07 -2.59 -1.86
CA LEU A 123 -13.69 -2.65 -0.45
C LEU A 123 -12.26 -3.18 -0.25
N ALA A 124 -11.89 -4.21 -0.97
CA ALA A 124 -10.55 -4.78 -0.89
C ALA A 124 -9.47 -3.78 -1.33
N LYS A 125 -9.75 -3.00 -2.40
CA LYS A 125 -8.87 -1.93 -2.86
C LYS A 125 -8.77 -0.80 -1.84
N SER A 126 -9.89 -0.37 -1.24
CA SER A 126 -9.90 0.66 -0.19
C SER A 126 -9.01 0.28 0.98
N VAL A 127 -9.12 -0.95 1.47
CA VAL A 127 -8.31 -1.47 2.59
C VAL A 127 -6.82 -1.47 2.25
N VAL A 128 -6.45 -1.92 1.04
CA VAL A 128 -5.04 -1.94 0.61
C VAL A 128 -4.49 -0.53 0.47
N LEU A 129 -5.27 0.39 -0.13
CA LEU A 129 -4.87 1.80 -0.26
C LEU A 129 -4.64 2.44 1.12
N GLY A 130 -5.53 2.20 2.09
CA GLY A 130 -5.36 2.70 3.46
C GLY A 130 -4.04 2.26 4.10
N ARG A 131 -3.64 1.00 3.91
CA ARG A 131 -2.32 0.52 4.33
C ARG A 131 -1.18 1.23 3.60
N ASP A 132 -1.26 1.28 2.28
CA ASP A 132 -0.18 1.82 1.46
C ASP A 132 0.02 3.33 1.74
N GLU A 133 -1.05 4.07 1.94
CA GLU A 133 -1.03 5.47 2.38
C GLU A 133 -0.34 5.63 3.74
N ARG A 134 -0.61 4.74 4.69
CA ARG A 134 0.03 4.74 6.00
C ARG A 134 1.52 4.42 5.92
N GLU A 135 1.90 3.41 5.12
CA GLU A 135 3.32 3.08 4.90
C GLU A 135 4.07 4.24 4.28
N VAL A 136 3.49 4.92 3.29
CA VAL A 136 4.07 6.11 2.67
C VAL A 136 4.17 7.27 3.66
N THR A 137 3.15 7.51 4.48
CA THR A 137 3.18 8.53 5.53
C THR A 137 4.31 8.27 6.53
N ASN A 138 4.50 7.05 6.98
CA ASN A 138 5.59 6.67 7.88
C ASN A 138 6.99 6.96 7.28
N VAL A 139 7.15 6.83 5.95
CA VAL A 139 8.39 7.22 5.28
C VAL A 139 8.61 8.73 5.37
N PHE A 140 7.58 9.54 5.11
CA PHE A 140 7.67 11.00 5.25
C PHE A 140 8.01 11.42 6.68
N ASP A 141 7.34 10.86 7.69
CA ASP A 141 7.60 11.11 9.09
C ASP A 141 9.06 10.80 9.50
N THR A 142 9.64 9.80 8.85
CA THR A 142 11.04 9.41 9.06
C THR A 142 12.02 10.37 8.36
N ILE A 143 11.63 10.94 7.21
CA ILE A 143 12.45 11.87 6.42
C ILE A 143 12.37 13.29 6.97
N GLU A 144 11.24 13.72 7.51
CA GLU A 144 11.00 15.12 7.94
C GLU A 144 12.04 15.66 8.93
N PRO A 145 12.42 14.94 10.02
CA PRO A 145 13.45 15.43 10.95
C PRO A 145 14.80 15.66 10.27
N PHE A 146 15.13 14.84 9.27
CA PHE A 146 16.35 15.00 8.49
C PHE A 146 16.29 16.26 7.60
N ALA A 147 15.16 16.47 6.91
CA ALA A 147 14.96 17.67 6.10
C ALA A 147 15.02 18.96 6.96
N ARG A 148 14.45 18.96 8.15
CA ARG A 148 14.54 20.08 9.11
C ARG A 148 15.98 20.35 9.55
N GLU A 149 16.76 19.30 9.83
CA GLU A 149 18.17 19.44 10.21
C GLU A 149 18.98 20.07 9.08
N LEU A 150 18.80 19.64 7.84
CA LEU A 150 19.43 20.24 6.65
C LEU A 150 19.03 21.72 6.48
N ALA A 151 17.74 22.04 6.63
CA ALA A 151 17.24 23.40 6.48
C ALA A 151 17.77 24.36 7.54
N THR A 152 17.98 23.88 8.77
CA THR A 152 18.42 24.73 9.89
C THR A 152 19.93 24.81 10.05
N LEU A 153 20.65 23.74 9.78
CA LEU A 153 22.09 23.62 10.05
C LEU A 153 22.95 23.59 8.76
N GLY A 154 22.33 23.45 7.59
CA GLY A 154 23.05 23.27 6.32
C GLY A 154 23.88 21.98 6.24
N LYS A 155 23.75 21.12 7.23
CA LYS A 155 24.47 19.84 7.35
C LYS A 155 23.64 18.84 8.12
N THR A 156 23.96 17.55 7.99
CA THR A 156 23.35 16.49 8.80
C THR A 156 24.37 15.95 9.81
N SER A 157 23.91 15.74 11.04
CA SER A 157 24.64 15.06 12.12
C SER A 157 24.60 13.54 11.98
N ARG A 158 23.67 13.01 11.17
CA ARG A 158 23.49 11.57 10.97
C ARG A 158 24.67 10.95 10.22
N ASN A 159 25.02 9.74 10.62
CA ASN A 159 26.06 9.00 9.94
C ASN A 159 25.57 8.41 8.60
N ARG A 160 26.52 8.02 7.74
CA ARG A 160 26.23 7.43 6.43
C ARG A 160 25.32 6.21 6.50
N THR A 161 25.50 5.37 7.50
CA THR A 161 24.74 4.13 7.67
C THR A 161 23.26 4.42 7.92
N ASP A 162 22.94 5.44 8.70
CA ASP A 162 21.55 5.83 8.99
C ASP A 162 20.86 6.39 7.74
N LEU A 163 21.59 7.18 6.93
CA LEU A 163 21.09 7.67 5.65
C LEU A 163 20.81 6.53 4.67
N LEU A 164 21.73 5.57 4.55
CA LEU A 164 21.53 4.40 3.68
C LEU A 164 20.37 3.53 4.14
N LYS A 165 20.15 3.38 5.45
CA LYS A 165 18.99 2.66 5.98
C LYS A 165 17.69 3.38 5.66
N LEU A 166 17.67 4.71 5.79
CA LEU A 166 16.51 5.53 5.44
C LEU A 166 16.15 5.37 3.96
N MET A 167 17.14 5.48 3.07
CA MET A 167 16.96 5.26 1.64
C MET A 167 16.46 3.84 1.33
N GLY A 168 17.08 2.83 1.93
CA GLY A 168 16.67 1.43 1.77
C GLY A 168 15.22 1.20 2.17
N ASN A 169 14.79 1.78 3.30
CA ASN A 169 13.40 1.69 3.74
C ASN A 169 12.43 2.38 2.77
N ALA A 170 12.77 3.58 2.31
CA ALA A 170 11.97 4.33 1.34
C ALA A 170 11.79 3.55 0.02
N LEU A 171 12.88 2.97 -0.51
CA LEU A 171 12.85 2.15 -1.73
C LEU A 171 12.06 0.84 -1.54
N LEU A 172 12.13 0.21 -0.37
CA LEU A 172 11.34 -0.98 -0.06
C LEU A 172 9.84 -0.68 -0.05
N VAL A 173 9.43 0.44 0.55
CA VAL A 173 8.02 0.87 0.54
C VAL A 173 7.58 1.18 -0.89
N GLN A 174 8.36 1.95 -1.64
CA GLN A 174 8.07 2.25 -3.05
C GLN A 174 7.91 0.95 -3.87
N HIS A 175 8.86 0.02 -3.76
CA HIS A 175 8.80 -1.25 -4.49
C HIS A 175 7.56 -2.08 -4.13
N ARG A 176 7.22 -2.14 -2.83
CA ARG A 176 6.07 -2.90 -2.34
C ARG A 176 4.75 -2.33 -2.84
N VAL A 177 4.58 -1.01 -2.77
CA VAL A 177 3.36 -0.32 -3.20
C VAL A 177 3.22 -0.38 -4.72
N SER A 178 4.28 -0.02 -5.47
CA SER A 178 4.28 -0.05 -6.94
C SER A 178 4.12 -1.46 -7.52
N GLY A 179 4.49 -2.51 -6.78
CA GLY A 179 4.34 -3.90 -7.21
C GLY A 179 2.90 -4.44 -7.13
N ARG A 180 1.96 -3.67 -6.55
CA ARG A 180 0.55 -4.06 -6.44
C ARG A 180 -0.29 -3.50 -7.58
N VAL A 181 -0.03 -3.95 -8.79
CA VAL A 181 -0.72 -3.51 -10.03
C VAL A 181 -2.23 -3.72 -9.94
N ALA A 182 -2.68 -4.79 -9.28
CA ALA A 182 -4.10 -5.17 -9.20
C ALA A 182 -5.03 -4.11 -8.59
N VAL A 183 -4.52 -3.16 -7.79
CA VAL A 183 -5.35 -2.11 -7.17
C VAL A 183 -5.82 -1.07 -8.20
N GLY A 184 -5.04 -0.82 -9.25
CA GLY A 184 -5.39 0.12 -10.32
C GLY A 184 -6.22 -0.48 -11.46
N GLU A 185 -6.41 -1.81 -11.49
CA GLU A 185 -7.13 -2.49 -12.56
C GLU A 185 -8.62 -2.63 -12.24
N LYS A 186 -9.47 -2.56 -13.28
CA LYS A 186 -10.90 -2.86 -13.12
C LYS A 186 -11.08 -4.35 -12.81
N PRO A 187 -12.11 -4.73 -12.00
CA PRO A 187 -12.38 -6.13 -11.71
C PRO A 187 -12.75 -6.94 -12.95
N ASP A 188 -12.22 -8.17 -13.04
CA ASP A 188 -12.43 -9.06 -14.19
C ASP A 188 -13.90 -9.30 -14.51
N VAL A 189 -14.77 -9.31 -13.49
CA VAL A 189 -16.21 -9.52 -13.67
C VAL A 189 -16.87 -8.50 -14.61
N LEU A 190 -16.29 -7.29 -14.78
CA LEU A 190 -16.83 -6.27 -15.68
C LEU A 190 -16.64 -6.62 -17.16
N TRP A 191 -15.69 -7.49 -17.51
CA TRP A 191 -15.52 -7.97 -18.88
C TRP A 191 -16.72 -8.81 -19.33
N ASP A 192 -17.25 -9.63 -18.44
CA ASP A 192 -18.42 -10.48 -18.70
C ASP A 192 -19.73 -9.76 -18.44
N ARG A 193 -19.71 -8.72 -17.58
CA ARG A 193 -20.91 -7.99 -17.12
C ARG A 193 -20.74 -6.48 -17.23
N PRO A 194 -20.77 -5.91 -18.44
CA PRO A 194 -20.65 -4.46 -18.66
C PRO A 194 -21.75 -3.63 -17.99
N ASP A 195 -22.91 -4.26 -17.70
CA ASP A 195 -24.01 -3.62 -16.97
C ASP A 195 -23.65 -3.23 -15.53
N LEU A 196 -22.56 -3.79 -14.97
CA LEU A 196 -22.05 -3.48 -13.64
C LEU A 196 -21.04 -2.33 -13.62
N GLU A 197 -20.63 -1.79 -14.78
CA GLU A 197 -19.68 -0.65 -14.82
C GLU A 197 -20.19 0.56 -14.06
N ARG A 198 -21.51 0.83 -14.10
CA ARG A 198 -22.09 1.94 -13.35
C ARG A 198 -22.03 1.73 -11.83
N LEU A 199 -22.21 0.48 -11.37
CA LEU A 199 -22.04 0.14 -9.96
C LEU A 199 -20.59 0.33 -9.53
N TYR A 200 -19.65 -0.17 -10.33
CA TYR A 200 -18.24 -0.02 -10.06
C TYR A 200 -17.80 1.44 -10.01
N ALA A 201 -18.19 2.26 -11.01
CA ALA A 201 -17.85 3.68 -11.04
C ALA A 201 -18.34 4.43 -9.78
N ARG A 202 -19.57 4.13 -9.31
CA ARG A 202 -20.09 4.73 -8.06
C ARG A 202 -19.30 4.31 -6.82
N LEU A 203 -18.84 3.04 -6.76
CA LEU A 203 -18.00 2.55 -5.67
C LEU A 203 -16.60 3.16 -5.76
N GLU A 204 -16.05 3.30 -6.96
CA GLU A 204 -14.77 3.96 -7.20
C GLU A 204 -14.79 5.41 -6.71
N ASP A 205 -15.87 6.15 -7.01
CA ASP A 205 -16.08 7.52 -6.52
C ASP A 205 -16.28 7.58 -5.01
N GLU A 206 -17.13 6.70 -4.42
CA GLU A 206 -17.41 6.69 -2.96
C GLU A 206 -16.18 6.39 -2.12
N TYR A 207 -15.34 5.46 -2.57
CA TYR A 207 -14.09 5.08 -1.88
C TYR A 207 -12.88 5.88 -2.37
N GLU A 208 -13.09 6.87 -3.27
CA GLU A 208 -12.05 7.74 -3.85
C GLU A 208 -10.85 6.95 -4.43
N LEU A 209 -11.13 5.76 -5.02
CA LEU A 209 -10.07 4.81 -5.35
C LEU A 209 -9.06 5.39 -6.34
N SER A 210 -9.53 6.04 -7.41
CA SER A 210 -8.67 6.64 -8.45
C SER A 210 -7.83 7.79 -7.91
N GLU A 211 -8.44 8.71 -7.14
CA GLU A 211 -7.76 9.88 -6.56
C GLU A 211 -6.71 9.46 -5.53
N ARG A 212 -7.02 8.44 -4.73
CA ARG A 212 -6.08 7.89 -3.73
C ARG A 212 -4.88 7.25 -4.42
N VAL A 213 -5.10 6.44 -5.47
CA VAL A 213 -4.02 5.85 -6.28
C VAL A 213 -3.14 6.93 -6.89
N GLU A 214 -3.71 7.98 -7.50
CA GLU A 214 -2.95 9.06 -8.09
C GLU A 214 -2.15 9.84 -7.05
N THR A 215 -2.76 10.15 -5.89
CA THR A 215 -2.09 10.82 -4.78
C THR A 215 -0.95 9.98 -4.22
N LEU A 216 -1.16 8.67 -4.08
CA LEU A 216 -0.15 7.72 -3.63
C LEU A 216 1.04 7.67 -4.60
N ASN A 217 0.78 7.60 -5.91
CA ASN A 217 1.82 7.61 -6.94
C ASN A 217 2.64 8.90 -6.91
N ARG A 218 2.00 10.07 -6.73
CA ARG A 218 2.72 11.35 -6.56
C ARG A 218 3.62 11.34 -5.32
N LYS A 219 3.13 10.85 -4.19
CA LYS A 219 3.94 10.71 -2.97
C LYS A 219 5.12 9.75 -3.15
N LEU A 220 4.92 8.63 -3.85
CA LEU A 220 5.99 7.69 -4.16
C LEU A 220 7.08 8.28 -5.06
N ALA A 221 6.70 9.11 -6.03
CA ALA A 221 7.66 9.85 -6.86
C ALA A 221 8.53 10.79 -6.00
N VAL A 222 7.92 11.54 -5.07
CA VAL A 222 8.68 12.39 -4.13
C VAL A 222 9.64 11.57 -3.26
N ILE A 223 9.23 10.38 -2.79
CA ILE A 223 10.10 9.48 -2.04
C ILE A 223 11.31 9.05 -2.89
N ALA A 224 11.09 8.69 -4.16
CA ALA A 224 12.16 8.29 -5.08
C ALA A 224 13.16 9.42 -5.31
N ASP A 225 12.68 10.62 -5.59
CA ASP A 225 13.52 11.81 -5.79
C ASP A 225 14.31 12.16 -4.53
N THR A 226 13.67 12.06 -3.36
CA THR A 226 14.33 12.28 -2.07
C THR A 226 15.44 11.26 -1.84
N ALA A 227 15.19 9.98 -2.12
CA ALA A 227 16.19 8.92 -1.99
C ALA A 227 17.42 9.19 -2.90
N THR A 228 17.19 9.63 -4.14
CA THR A 228 18.26 10.01 -5.08
C THR A 228 19.08 11.18 -4.55
N THR A 229 18.42 12.25 -4.07
CA THR A 229 19.09 13.41 -3.47
C THR A 229 19.94 13.04 -2.27
N LEU A 230 19.45 12.13 -1.42
CA LEU A 230 20.21 11.64 -0.27
C LEU A 230 21.45 10.84 -0.70
N ALA A 231 21.36 10.06 -1.79
CA ALA A 231 22.49 9.34 -2.35
C ALA A 231 23.60 10.31 -2.79
N ASP A 232 23.25 11.36 -3.50
CA ASP A 232 24.18 12.39 -3.98
C ASP A 232 24.89 13.10 -2.80
N ILE A 233 24.17 13.41 -1.73
CA ILE A 233 24.76 14.01 -0.51
C ILE A 233 25.79 13.07 0.12
N VAL A 234 25.50 11.77 0.15
CA VAL A 234 26.44 10.75 0.71
C VAL A 234 27.69 10.63 -0.13
N ASP A 235 27.58 10.65 -1.46
CA ASP A 235 28.70 10.49 -2.39
C ASP A 235 29.59 11.72 -2.45
N THR A 236 29.03 12.91 -2.40
CA THR A 236 29.79 14.19 -2.37
C THR A 236 30.74 14.26 -1.17
N LYS A 237 30.30 13.80 0.00
CA LYS A 237 31.17 13.74 1.21
C LYS A 237 32.35 12.78 1.06
N ARG A 238 32.24 11.76 0.23
CA ARG A 238 33.33 10.81 -0.05
C ARG A 238 34.38 11.45 -0.98
N SER A 239 33.93 12.14 -2.02
CA SER A 239 34.80 12.82 -2.99
C SER A 239 35.68 13.87 -2.29
N LEU A 240 35.11 14.74 -1.49
CA LEU A 240 35.85 15.78 -0.75
C LEU A 240 36.88 15.18 0.21
N ARG A 241 36.58 14.06 0.85
CA ARG A 241 37.54 13.39 1.77
C ARG A 241 38.73 12.81 1.03
N LEU A 242 38.52 12.21 -0.15
CA LEU A 242 39.57 11.69 -1.00
C LEU A 242 40.46 12.83 -1.53
N GLU A 243 39.85 13.93 -1.94
CA GLU A 243 40.56 15.12 -2.43
C GLU A 243 41.47 15.71 -1.35
N ILE A 244 41.00 15.84 -0.10
CA ILE A 244 41.80 16.29 1.04
C ILE A 244 42.97 15.33 1.30
N ILE A 245 42.77 14.03 1.24
CA ILE A 245 43.83 13.04 1.42
C ILE A 245 44.91 13.20 0.34
N VAL A 246 44.51 13.37 -0.91
CA VAL A 246 45.45 13.57 -2.01
C VAL A 246 46.25 14.85 -1.83
N VAL A 247 45.58 15.96 -1.46
CA VAL A 247 46.25 17.24 -1.17
C VAL A 247 47.28 17.09 -0.04
N PHE A 248 46.90 16.37 1.03
CA PHE A 248 47.82 16.09 2.14
C PHE A 248 49.07 15.25 1.70
N LEU A 249 48.84 14.25 0.84
CA LEU A 249 49.97 13.42 0.33
C LEU A 249 50.91 14.24 -0.54
N ILE A 250 50.38 15.10 -1.41
CA ILE A 250 51.20 15.99 -2.27
C ILE A 250 51.97 16.99 -1.40
N ALA A 251 51.33 17.59 -0.39
CA ALA A 251 52.01 18.51 0.53
C ALA A 251 53.15 17.79 1.31
N PHE A 252 52.92 16.58 1.74
CA PHE A 252 53.91 15.76 2.45
C PHE A 252 55.11 15.41 1.55
N GLU A 253 54.87 15.04 0.28
CA GLU A 253 55.87 14.77 -0.72
C GLU A 253 56.75 15.98 -0.99
N ILE A 254 56.15 17.17 -1.11
CA ILE A 254 56.88 18.44 -1.29
C ILE A 254 57.78 18.70 -0.07
N VAL A 255 57.32 18.50 1.15
CA VAL A 255 58.12 18.68 2.38
C VAL A 255 59.34 17.73 2.40
N ILE A 256 59.12 16.46 2.04
CA ILE A 256 60.22 15.48 1.94
C ILE A 256 61.25 15.91 0.87
N ALA A 257 60.81 16.33 -0.31
CA ALA A 257 61.69 16.77 -1.36
C ALA A 257 62.56 17.96 -0.93
N PHE A 258 61.96 18.95 -0.25
CA PHE A 258 62.71 20.10 0.33
C PHE A 258 63.73 19.63 1.39
N TYR A 259 63.36 18.69 2.26
CA TYR A 259 64.25 18.15 3.26
C TYR A 259 65.42 17.41 2.63
N GLU A 260 65.24 16.59 1.61
CA GLU A 260 66.28 15.90 0.90
C GLU A 260 67.27 16.86 0.20
N ILE A 261 66.75 17.93 -0.45
CA ILE A 261 67.57 18.96 -1.09
C ILE A 261 68.40 19.69 -0.03
N TYR A 262 67.81 20.05 1.09
CA TYR A 262 68.54 20.73 2.19
C TYR A 262 69.63 19.83 2.83
N ALA A 263 69.31 18.57 3.08
CA ALA A 263 70.24 17.59 3.67
C ALA A 263 71.43 17.26 2.71
N ARG A 264 71.14 17.29 1.38
CA ARG A 264 72.17 17.02 0.36
C ARG A 264 73.07 18.23 0.09
N ASN A 265 72.63 19.45 0.32
CA ASN A 265 73.44 20.68 0.17
C ASN A 265 74.18 21.08 1.45
N GLY A 266 74.01 20.36 2.56
CA GLY A 266 74.67 20.61 3.83
C GLY A 266 75.91 19.77 4.10
N HIS A 267 76.33 19.00 3.07
CA HIS A 267 77.59 18.26 3.05
C HIS A 267 78.37 18.72 1.80
#